data_b682dd1416abd3768895b5d46ed3583d
#
_entry.id   b682dd1416abd3768895b5d46ed3583d
#
_cell.length_a   1.000
_cell.length_b   1.000
_cell.length_c   1.000
_cell.angle_alpha   90.00
_cell.angle_beta   90.00
_cell.angle_gamma   90.00
#
_symmetry.space_group_name_H-M   'P 1'
#
loop_
_entity.id
_entity.type
_entity.pdbx_description
1 polymer ?
#
loop_
_entity_poly.entity_id
_entity_poly.type
_entity_poly.pdbx_seq_one_letter_code
_entity_poly.pdbx_strand_id
1 'polypeptide(L)'
;DSQITKTTKGLIVLPKDARVIESKTRPVSRSIRDAASACMQCSLCSEVCPRHRLGHNLEPHKLMRIAAYGNTLDRQALATTAFLCCDCGLCQYACVMDLQPWKFNQELKRQFGAAGVRNPHHSSDVHAIRFADTHRFDVHRLISRLGLARYDVPAPMIPDRLDYTTVSIPLSQHIGAPSTPVVSVGDTVTRGQLIGDIPEGKLGAKIFAS
;
A
#
# COMPACT_ATOMS: atom_id res chain seq x y z
N ASP A 1 -9.58 3.24 15.43
CA ASP A 1 -9.61 1.80 15.76
C ASP A 1 -9.32 1.00 14.52
N SER A 2 -8.24 0.20 14.56
CA SER A 2 -7.87 -0.66 13.43
C SER A 2 -8.38 -2.07 13.72
N GLN A 3 -9.08 -2.65 12.75
CA GLN A 3 -9.60 -4.01 12.85
C GLN A 3 -8.84 -4.92 11.89
N ILE A 4 -8.67 -6.19 12.27
CA ILE A 4 -8.16 -7.22 11.38
C ILE A 4 -9.30 -7.60 10.42
N THR A 5 -9.02 -7.50 9.13
CA THR A 5 -9.99 -7.80 8.07
C THR A 5 -9.48 -8.91 7.15
N LYS A 6 -10.29 -9.39 6.23
CA LYS A 6 -9.91 -10.41 5.23
C LYS A 6 -8.71 -10.01 4.35
N THR A 7 -8.39 -8.72 4.26
CA THR A 7 -7.24 -8.20 3.50
C THR A 7 -5.98 -8.05 4.34
N THR A 8 -6.04 -8.29 5.65
CA THR A 8 -4.89 -8.20 6.55
C THR A 8 -4.02 -9.46 6.38
N LYS A 9 -2.80 -9.28 5.89
CA LYS A 9 -1.84 -10.39 5.71
C LYS A 9 -0.94 -10.65 6.92
N GLY A 10 -0.72 -9.64 7.73
CA GLY A 10 0.16 -9.75 8.88
C GLY A 10 0.15 -8.48 9.72
N LEU A 11 0.64 -8.60 10.92
CA LEU A 11 0.77 -7.51 11.89
C LEU A 11 2.23 -7.43 12.33
N ILE A 12 2.78 -6.24 12.33
CA ILE A 12 4.08 -5.94 12.92
C ILE A 12 3.83 -4.95 14.04
N VAL A 13 4.09 -5.35 15.28
CA VAL A 13 3.94 -4.49 16.46
C VAL A 13 5.24 -3.74 16.68
N LEU A 14 5.18 -2.43 16.64
CA LEU A 14 6.33 -1.55 16.76
C LEU A 14 6.09 -0.45 17.79
N PRO A 15 7.15 0.07 18.44
CA PRO A 15 7.06 1.30 19.21
C PRO A 15 6.55 2.47 18.35
N LYS A 16 5.80 3.38 18.94
CA LYS A 16 5.20 4.53 18.27
C LYS A 16 6.25 5.44 17.60
N ASP A 17 7.43 5.51 18.17
CA ASP A 17 8.60 6.28 17.71
C ASP A 17 9.50 5.52 16.73
N ALA A 18 9.09 4.33 16.29
CA ALA A 18 9.85 3.61 15.29
C ALA A 18 9.94 4.40 13.97
N ARG A 19 11.14 4.46 13.40
CA ARG A 19 11.44 5.22 12.17
C ARG A 19 10.46 4.94 11.02
N VAL A 20 10.04 3.70 10.86
CA VAL A 20 9.08 3.32 9.82
C VAL A 20 7.70 3.94 10.06
N ILE A 21 7.27 4.08 11.31
CA ILE A 21 6.02 4.74 11.70
C ILE A 21 6.12 6.24 11.44
N GLU A 22 7.18 6.89 11.90
CA GLU A 22 7.43 8.31 11.62
C GLU A 22 7.47 8.61 10.12
N SER A 23 8.20 7.80 9.36
CA SER A 23 8.27 7.92 7.91
C SER A 23 6.88 7.79 7.24
N LYS A 24 6.06 6.86 7.70
CA LYS A 24 4.73 6.61 7.15
C LYS A 24 3.75 7.75 7.45
N THR A 25 3.87 8.38 8.61
CA THR A 25 3.02 9.50 9.05
C THR A 25 3.48 10.87 8.56
N ARG A 26 4.68 10.98 7.98
CA ARG A 26 5.23 12.24 7.45
C ARG A 26 4.26 12.88 6.45
N PRO A 27 3.92 14.19 6.58
CA PRO A 27 3.02 14.87 5.65
C PRO A 27 3.56 14.90 4.20
N VAL A 28 2.69 14.78 3.21
CA VAL A 28 3.06 14.83 1.79
C VAL A 28 3.73 16.15 1.44
N SER A 29 3.26 17.28 1.98
CA SER A 29 3.86 18.60 1.76
C SER A 29 5.33 18.66 2.17
N ARG A 30 5.72 17.98 3.27
CA ARG A 30 7.12 17.85 3.67
C ARG A 30 7.89 17.01 2.67
N SER A 31 7.33 15.86 2.24
CA SER A 31 7.98 14.99 1.25
C SER A 31 8.23 15.70 -0.08
N ILE A 32 7.33 16.62 -0.48
CA ILE A 32 7.50 17.45 -1.68
C ILE A 32 8.67 18.43 -1.51
N ARG A 33 8.73 19.17 -0.39
CA ARG A 33 9.83 20.10 -0.14
C ARG A 33 11.18 19.39 -0.06
N ASP A 34 11.23 18.25 0.63
CA ASP A 34 12.44 17.44 0.75
C ASP A 34 12.89 16.95 -0.64
N ALA A 35 11.95 16.55 -1.50
CA ALA A 35 12.26 16.14 -2.88
C ALA A 35 12.82 17.29 -3.73
N ALA A 36 12.27 18.49 -3.60
CA ALA A 36 12.70 19.65 -4.34
C ALA A 36 14.15 20.05 -3.99
N SER A 37 14.57 19.86 -2.72
CA SER A 37 15.89 20.28 -2.24
C SER A 37 16.96 19.19 -2.31
N ALA A 38 16.58 17.91 -2.17
CA ALA A 38 17.55 16.82 -1.95
C ALA A 38 17.60 15.78 -3.08
N CYS A 39 16.70 15.82 -4.06
CA CYS A 39 16.70 14.84 -5.14
C CYS A 39 17.82 15.06 -6.15
N MET A 40 18.81 14.19 -6.16
CA MET A 40 19.95 14.23 -7.11
C MET A 40 19.67 13.51 -8.43
N GLN A 41 18.46 13.04 -8.68
CA GLN A 41 18.05 12.36 -9.93
C GLN A 41 18.87 11.09 -10.28
N CYS A 42 19.33 10.34 -9.28
CA CYS A 42 20.16 9.13 -9.47
C CYS A 42 19.38 7.92 -10.04
N SER A 43 18.05 8.01 -10.19
CA SER A 43 17.14 6.99 -10.71
C SER A 43 17.01 5.68 -9.93
N LEU A 44 17.74 5.46 -8.84
CA LEU A 44 17.66 4.21 -8.03
C LEU A 44 16.22 3.82 -7.64
N CYS A 45 15.36 4.81 -7.37
CA CYS A 45 13.95 4.58 -7.06
C CYS A 45 13.15 3.97 -8.23
N SER A 46 13.57 4.22 -9.48
CA SER A 46 12.98 3.60 -10.68
C SER A 46 13.54 2.20 -10.91
N GLU A 47 14.85 2.02 -10.72
CA GLU A 47 15.51 0.73 -10.93
C GLU A 47 14.95 -0.37 -10.03
N VAL A 48 14.59 -0.05 -8.77
CA VAL A 48 13.97 -1.03 -7.85
C VAL A 48 12.46 -1.14 -8.00
N CYS A 49 11.83 -0.27 -8.77
CA CYS A 49 10.37 -0.28 -8.92
C CYS A 49 9.89 -1.55 -9.62
N PRO A 50 9.06 -2.40 -8.97
CA PRO A 50 8.63 -3.66 -9.59
C PRO A 50 7.80 -3.43 -10.86
N ARG A 51 7.02 -2.35 -10.94
CA ARG A 51 6.25 -2.01 -12.13
C ARG A 51 7.16 -1.57 -13.29
N HIS A 52 8.15 -0.71 -13.01
CA HIS A 52 9.14 -0.31 -14.01
C HIS A 52 9.92 -1.52 -14.54
N ARG A 53 10.35 -2.40 -13.65
CA ARG A 53 11.11 -3.61 -14.02
C ARG A 53 10.31 -4.58 -14.91
N LEU A 54 8.99 -4.62 -14.73
CA LEU A 54 8.09 -5.37 -15.61
C LEU A 54 7.83 -4.69 -16.97
N GLY A 55 8.38 -3.50 -17.20
CA GLY A 55 8.24 -2.77 -18.48
C GLY A 55 7.10 -1.74 -18.49
N HIS A 56 6.41 -1.53 -17.37
CA HIS A 56 5.40 -0.48 -17.29
C HIS A 56 6.03 0.92 -17.29
N ASN A 57 5.37 1.87 -17.92
CA ASN A 57 5.81 3.27 -17.95
C ASN A 57 5.55 3.97 -16.59
N LEU A 58 6.31 3.56 -15.59
CA LEU A 58 6.32 4.13 -14.26
C LEU A 58 7.76 4.36 -13.80
N GLU A 59 8.19 5.61 -13.77
CA GLU A 59 9.54 6.00 -13.38
C GLU A 59 9.50 6.97 -12.19
N PRO A 60 9.57 6.46 -10.95
CA PRO A 60 9.47 7.28 -9.74
C PRO A 60 10.42 8.49 -9.70
N HIS A 61 11.61 8.42 -10.30
CA HIS A 61 12.55 9.55 -10.34
C HIS A 61 11.99 10.75 -11.12
N LYS A 62 11.14 10.53 -12.13
CA LYS A 62 10.49 11.62 -12.88
C LYS A 62 9.48 12.38 -12.02
N LEU A 63 8.80 11.70 -11.08
CA LEU A 63 7.94 12.37 -10.11
C LEU A 63 8.73 13.29 -9.18
N MET A 64 9.92 12.87 -8.77
CA MET A 64 10.80 13.71 -7.95
C MET A 64 11.27 14.95 -8.72
N ARG A 65 11.47 14.84 -10.02
CA ARG A 65 11.76 15.99 -10.89
C ARG A 65 10.59 16.97 -10.94
N ILE A 66 9.35 16.46 -11.04
CA ILE A 66 8.14 17.30 -11.03
C ILE A 66 8.04 18.07 -9.71
N ALA A 67 8.36 17.44 -8.59
CA ALA A 67 8.38 18.11 -7.30
C ALA A 67 9.40 19.27 -7.22
N ALA A 68 10.55 19.09 -7.86
CA ALA A 68 11.63 20.07 -7.83
C ALA A 68 11.43 21.23 -8.84
N TYR A 69 10.93 20.94 -10.02
CA TYR A 69 10.95 21.86 -11.16
C TYR A 69 9.58 22.15 -11.77
N GLY A 70 8.51 21.61 -11.19
CA GLY A 70 7.16 21.73 -11.73
C GLY A 70 6.81 20.62 -12.71
N ASN A 71 5.54 20.60 -13.09
CA ASN A 71 4.98 19.53 -13.93
C ASN A 71 5.46 19.63 -15.38
N THR A 72 6.18 18.61 -15.84
CA THR A 72 6.64 18.46 -17.21
C THR A 72 5.91 17.36 -17.99
N LEU A 73 4.98 16.64 -17.33
CA LEU A 73 4.17 15.60 -17.93
C LEU A 73 2.75 16.10 -18.21
N ASP A 74 2.14 15.57 -19.26
CA ASP A 74 0.71 15.79 -19.49
C ASP A 74 -0.13 15.07 -18.42
N ARG A 75 -1.40 15.44 -18.32
CA ARG A 75 -2.32 14.90 -17.31
C ARG A 75 -2.52 13.39 -17.45
N GLN A 76 -2.52 12.86 -18.67
CA GLN A 76 -2.72 11.44 -18.93
C GLN A 76 -1.49 10.63 -18.49
N ALA A 77 -0.28 11.10 -18.80
CA ALA A 77 0.96 10.49 -18.34
C ALA A 77 1.07 10.48 -16.82
N LEU A 78 0.68 11.59 -16.14
CA LEU A 78 0.62 11.64 -14.68
C LEU A 78 -0.39 10.65 -14.10
N ALA A 79 -1.59 10.56 -14.68
CA ALA A 79 -2.60 9.61 -14.23
C ALA A 79 -2.13 8.16 -14.43
N THR A 80 -1.55 7.83 -15.58
CA THR A 80 -0.95 6.51 -15.84
C THR A 80 0.09 6.16 -14.77
N THR A 81 1.02 7.06 -14.51
CA THR A 81 2.06 6.88 -13.50
C THR A 81 1.46 6.64 -12.11
N ALA A 82 0.48 7.44 -11.71
CA ALA A 82 -0.18 7.31 -10.41
C ALA A 82 -0.89 5.96 -10.28
N PHE A 83 -1.72 5.59 -11.24
CA PHE A 83 -2.52 4.36 -11.16
C PHE A 83 -1.72 3.07 -11.34
N LEU A 84 -0.56 3.08 -12.00
CA LEU A 84 0.35 1.95 -12.08
C LEU A 84 1.10 1.68 -10.76
N CYS A 85 1.25 2.68 -9.90
CA CYS A 85 1.95 2.52 -8.62
C CYS A 85 1.17 1.59 -7.69
N CYS A 86 1.85 0.58 -7.12
CA CYS A 86 1.27 -0.34 -6.13
C CYS A 86 1.53 0.07 -4.67
N ASP A 87 2.05 1.26 -4.44
CA ASP A 87 2.31 1.86 -3.11
C ASP A 87 3.21 1.02 -2.19
N CYS A 88 4.06 0.16 -2.76
CA CYS A 88 4.91 -0.77 -1.99
C CYS A 88 6.04 -0.08 -1.20
N GLY A 89 6.37 1.18 -1.49
CA GLY A 89 7.40 1.95 -0.78
C GLY A 89 8.85 1.61 -1.11
N LEU A 90 9.16 0.63 -1.97
CA LEU A 90 10.54 0.24 -2.29
C LEU A 90 11.37 1.41 -2.84
N CYS A 91 10.76 2.32 -3.58
CA CYS A 91 11.41 3.52 -4.12
C CYS A 91 11.98 4.43 -3.00
N GLN A 92 11.33 4.50 -1.84
CA GLN A 92 11.86 5.21 -0.68
C GLN A 92 13.06 4.49 -0.09
N TYR A 93 12.98 3.16 0.07
CA TYR A 93 14.05 2.39 0.68
C TYR A 93 15.30 2.27 -0.18
N ALA A 94 15.17 2.43 -1.49
CA ALA A 94 16.30 2.55 -2.40
C ALA A 94 16.90 3.97 -2.42
N CYS A 95 16.14 4.98 -2.03
CA CYS A 95 16.61 6.37 -2.04
C CYS A 95 17.62 6.61 -0.93
N VAL A 96 18.81 7.10 -1.31
CA VAL A 96 19.88 7.46 -0.35
C VAL A 96 19.49 8.65 0.54
N MET A 97 18.58 9.50 0.05
CA MET A 97 18.07 10.68 0.76
C MET A 97 16.74 10.41 1.48
N ASP A 98 16.27 9.16 1.55
CA ASP A 98 14.99 8.77 2.18
C ASP A 98 13.76 9.54 1.66
N LEU A 99 13.78 9.94 0.38
CA LEU A 99 12.67 10.59 -0.28
C LEU A 99 11.53 9.59 -0.57
N GLN A 100 10.30 10.09 -0.68
CA GLN A 100 9.08 9.27 -0.72
C GLN A 100 8.30 9.39 -2.04
N PRO A 101 8.82 8.89 -3.19
CA PRO A 101 8.11 8.98 -4.47
C PRO A 101 6.72 8.34 -4.44
N TRP A 102 6.54 7.27 -3.66
CA TRP A 102 5.27 6.57 -3.52
C TRP A 102 4.16 7.46 -2.91
N LYS A 103 4.49 8.37 -1.99
CA LYS A 103 3.52 9.32 -1.43
C LYS A 103 3.02 10.33 -2.47
N PHE A 104 3.86 10.70 -3.41
CA PHE A 104 3.43 11.50 -4.56
C PHE A 104 2.36 10.79 -5.37
N ASN A 105 2.60 9.51 -5.69
CA ASN A 105 1.62 8.71 -6.41
C ASN A 105 0.32 8.55 -5.62
N GLN A 106 0.38 8.36 -4.31
CA GLN A 106 -0.83 8.31 -3.48
C GLN A 106 -1.63 9.61 -3.55
N GLU A 107 -0.96 10.75 -3.44
CA GLU A 107 -1.64 12.05 -3.52
C GLU A 107 -2.24 12.29 -4.91
N LEU A 108 -1.52 11.96 -5.97
CA LEU A 108 -2.04 12.01 -7.33
C LEU A 108 -3.26 11.10 -7.53
N LYS A 109 -3.22 9.87 -7.03
CA LYS A 109 -4.38 8.96 -7.05
C LYS A 109 -5.59 9.57 -6.35
N ARG A 110 -5.37 10.14 -5.16
CA ARG A 110 -6.44 10.79 -4.40
C ARG A 110 -7.05 11.96 -5.19
N GLN A 111 -6.22 12.81 -5.79
CA GLN A 111 -6.68 13.95 -6.59
C GLN A 111 -7.40 13.51 -7.85
N PHE A 112 -6.84 12.56 -8.60
CA PHE A 112 -7.46 12.03 -9.81
C PHE A 112 -8.76 11.28 -9.50
N GLY A 113 -8.80 10.51 -8.42
CA GLY A 113 -10.03 9.83 -7.98
C GLY A 113 -11.13 10.81 -7.61
N ALA A 114 -10.82 11.88 -6.86
CA ALA A 114 -11.76 12.95 -6.54
C ALA A 114 -12.26 13.71 -7.79
N ALA A 115 -11.43 13.81 -8.84
CA ALA A 115 -11.79 14.39 -10.12
C ALA A 115 -12.49 13.42 -11.09
N GLY A 116 -12.81 12.19 -10.66
CA GLY A 116 -13.46 11.16 -11.49
C GLY A 116 -12.58 10.61 -12.63
N VAL A 117 -11.27 10.86 -12.60
CA VAL A 117 -10.34 10.34 -13.61
C VAL A 117 -10.14 8.85 -13.42
N ARG A 118 -10.41 8.07 -14.45
CA ARG A 118 -10.16 6.62 -14.48
C ARG A 118 -8.71 6.33 -14.89
N ASN A 119 -8.24 5.12 -14.54
CA ASN A 119 -6.93 4.65 -14.97
C ASN A 119 -6.85 4.61 -16.51
N PRO A 120 -5.98 5.41 -17.15
CA PRO A 120 -5.86 5.43 -18.60
C PRO A 120 -4.99 4.29 -19.15
N HIS A 121 -4.39 3.47 -18.28
CA HIS A 121 -3.50 2.40 -18.68
C HIS A 121 -4.29 1.15 -19.09
N HIS A 122 -4.15 0.76 -20.35
CA HIS A 122 -4.81 -0.40 -20.93
C HIS A 122 -3.83 -1.36 -21.65
N SER A 123 -2.52 -1.09 -21.59
CA SER A 123 -1.54 -1.94 -22.26
C SER A 123 -1.38 -3.29 -21.56
N SER A 124 -1.54 -4.36 -22.31
CA SER A 124 -1.21 -5.74 -21.91
C SER A 124 0.14 -6.20 -22.48
N ASP A 125 0.68 -5.47 -23.44
CA ASP A 125 1.96 -5.78 -24.09
C ASP A 125 3.09 -5.03 -23.38
N VAL A 126 3.56 -5.64 -22.31
CA VAL A 126 4.69 -5.12 -21.53
C VAL A 126 5.77 -6.19 -21.40
N HIS A 127 7.00 -5.80 -21.64
CA HIS A 127 8.16 -6.69 -21.53
C HIS A 127 9.10 -6.19 -20.43
N ALA A 128 9.59 -7.12 -19.62
CA ALA A 128 10.56 -6.80 -18.59
C ALA A 128 11.77 -6.07 -19.18
N ILE A 129 12.23 -5.03 -18.46
CA ILE A 129 13.43 -4.30 -18.88
C ILE A 129 14.66 -5.20 -18.83
N ARG A 130 15.66 -4.89 -19.66
CA ARG A 130 16.96 -5.56 -19.60
C ARG A 130 17.51 -5.46 -18.17
N PHE A 131 18.02 -6.53 -17.62
CA PHE A 131 18.54 -6.62 -16.24
C PHE A 131 17.47 -6.49 -15.14
N ALA A 132 16.18 -6.73 -15.42
CA ALA A 132 15.12 -6.72 -14.41
C ALA A 132 15.45 -7.57 -13.17
N ASP A 133 16.15 -8.68 -13.34
CA ASP A 133 16.51 -9.59 -12.25
C ASP A 133 17.69 -9.12 -11.38
N THR A 134 18.54 -8.22 -11.89
CA THR A 134 19.72 -7.76 -11.16
C THR A 134 19.42 -6.64 -10.15
N HIS A 135 18.32 -5.92 -10.33
CA HIS A 135 17.92 -4.80 -9.47
C HIS A 135 16.88 -5.19 -8.41
N ARG A 136 16.94 -6.44 -7.94
CA ARG A 136 16.08 -6.90 -6.83
C ARG A 136 16.58 -6.33 -5.51
N PHE A 137 15.62 -5.88 -4.70
CA PHE A 137 15.93 -5.45 -3.34
C PHE A 137 15.91 -6.67 -2.42
N ASP A 138 17.03 -7.00 -1.80
CA ASP A 138 17.14 -8.11 -0.86
C ASP A 138 16.29 -7.87 0.40
N VAL A 139 15.57 -8.91 0.85
CA VAL A 139 14.64 -8.81 1.98
C VAL A 139 15.35 -8.50 3.29
N HIS A 140 16.51 -9.10 3.56
CA HIS A 140 17.26 -8.85 4.79
C HIS A 140 17.80 -7.41 4.81
N ARG A 141 18.21 -6.91 3.65
CA ARG A 141 18.61 -5.51 3.49
C ARG A 141 17.44 -4.57 3.71
N LEU A 142 16.23 -4.92 3.26
CA LEU A 142 15.02 -4.16 3.50
C LEU A 142 14.67 -4.12 4.98
N ILE A 143 14.67 -5.26 5.66
CA ILE A 143 14.43 -5.38 7.11
C ILE A 143 15.40 -4.49 7.89
N SER A 144 16.70 -4.56 7.56
CA SER A 144 17.73 -3.74 8.19
C SER A 144 17.51 -2.24 7.94
N ARG A 145 17.18 -1.85 6.71
CA ARG A 145 16.94 -0.45 6.36
C ARG A 145 15.67 0.14 6.99
N LEU A 146 14.67 -0.69 7.23
CA LEU A 146 13.47 -0.34 7.99
C LEU A 146 13.72 -0.22 9.50
N GLY A 147 14.88 -0.69 9.99
CA GLY A 147 15.18 -0.79 11.41
C GLY A 147 14.36 -1.88 12.13
N LEU A 148 13.93 -2.90 11.38
CA LEU A 148 13.05 -3.96 11.90
C LEU A 148 13.81 -5.20 12.39
N ALA A 149 15.10 -5.33 12.10
CA ALA A 149 15.87 -6.54 12.43
C ALA A 149 15.77 -6.97 13.90
N ARG A 150 15.71 -6.02 14.83
CA ARG A 150 15.55 -6.31 16.27
C ARG A 150 14.15 -6.81 16.66
N TYR A 151 13.17 -6.68 15.80
CA TYR A 151 11.79 -7.11 16.01
C TYR A 151 11.45 -8.37 15.21
N ASP A 152 12.37 -8.83 14.38
CA ASP A 152 12.23 -10.07 13.58
C ASP A 152 12.58 -11.27 14.48
N VAL A 153 11.66 -11.57 15.38
CA VAL A 153 11.79 -12.64 16.37
C VAL A 153 10.63 -13.63 16.20
N PRO A 154 10.83 -14.90 16.58
CA PRO A 154 9.76 -15.88 16.57
C PRO A 154 8.56 -15.41 17.39
N ALA A 155 7.38 -15.43 16.80
CA ALA A 155 6.11 -15.08 17.44
C ALA A 155 5.16 -16.29 17.36
N PRO A 156 5.36 -17.31 18.21
CA PRO A 156 4.53 -18.50 18.17
C PRO A 156 3.08 -18.16 18.55
N MET A 157 2.14 -18.81 17.86
CA MET A 157 0.73 -18.68 18.18
C MET A 157 0.46 -19.34 19.54
N ILE A 158 -0.09 -18.58 20.47
CA ILE A 158 -0.54 -19.09 21.78
C ILE A 158 -1.99 -19.56 21.61
N PRO A 159 -2.33 -20.80 21.99
CA PRO A 159 -3.67 -21.35 21.82
C PRO A 159 -4.68 -20.86 22.87
N ASP A 160 -4.41 -19.76 23.54
CA ASP A 160 -5.30 -19.21 24.54
C ASP A 160 -6.64 -18.79 23.91
N ARG A 161 -7.72 -19.31 24.48
CA ARG A 161 -9.08 -18.89 24.14
C ARG A 161 -9.41 -17.67 24.98
N LEU A 162 -9.55 -16.54 24.32
CA LEU A 162 -10.15 -15.37 24.94
C LEU A 162 -11.66 -15.49 24.86
N ASP A 163 -12.33 -15.48 26.00
CA ASP A 163 -13.80 -15.44 26.07
C ASP A 163 -14.27 -14.01 25.87
N TYR A 164 -14.87 -13.73 24.74
CA TYR A 164 -15.45 -12.44 24.43
C TYR A 164 -16.95 -12.44 24.74
N THR A 165 -17.41 -11.44 25.46
CA THR A 165 -18.84 -11.21 25.71
C THR A 165 -19.49 -10.40 24.60
N THR A 166 -18.72 -9.61 23.86
CA THR A 166 -19.21 -8.75 22.79
C THR A 166 -18.18 -8.68 21.66
N VAL A 167 -18.64 -8.76 20.42
CA VAL A 167 -17.81 -8.62 19.21
C VAL A 167 -18.40 -7.57 18.29
N SER A 168 -17.54 -6.80 17.62
CA SER A 168 -17.91 -5.86 16.57
C SER A 168 -17.30 -6.33 15.25
N ILE A 169 -18.16 -6.72 14.31
CA ILE A 169 -17.75 -7.34 13.06
C ILE A 169 -18.10 -6.42 11.90
N PRO A 170 -17.10 -5.84 11.18
CA PRO A 170 -17.37 -4.99 10.03
C PRO A 170 -17.90 -5.81 8.86
N LEU A 171 -18.92 -5.31 8.16
CA LEU A 171 -19.50 -5.97 6.98
C LEU A 171 -18.74 -5.63 5.67
N SER A 172 -17.78 -4.74 5.72
CA SER A 172 -16.87 -4.39 4.60
C SER A 172 -15.44 -4.77 4.95
N GLN A 173 -15.05 -6.00 4.69
CA GLN A 173 -13.72 -6.55 5.03
C GLN A 173 -12.89 -6.94 3.81
N HIS A 174 -13.38 -6.74 2.59
CA HIS A 174 -12.81 -7.25 1.35
C HIS A 174 -13.03 -6.26 0.20
N ILE A 175 -12.41 -6.55 -0.94
CA ILE A 175 -12.65 -5.81 -2.18
C ILE A 175 -13.97 -6.31 -2.77
N GLY A 176 -14.90 -5.39 -3.03
CA GLY A 176 -16.24 -5.70 -3.54
C GLY A 176 -17.35 -5.00 -2.76
N ALA A 177 -18.57 -5.43 -2.95
CA ALA A 177 -19.71 -4.89 -2.23
C ALA A 177 -19.68 -5.29 -0.75
N PRO A 178 -20.02 -4.39 0.19
CA PRO A 178 -20.23 -4.76 1.58
C PRO A 178 -21.25 -5.92 1.69
N SER A 179 -21.03 -6.82 2.64
CA SER A 179 -21.94 -7.95 2.88
C SER A 179 -23.26 -7.47 3.51
N THR A 180 -24.37 -8.08 3.11
CA THR A 180 -25.68 -7.83 3.73
C THR A 180 -25.77 -8.59 5.05
N PRO A 181 -26.12 -7.96 6.19
CA PRO A 181 -26.22 -8.65 7.46
C PRO A 181 -27.36 -9.68 7.43
N VAL A 182 -27.11 -10.86 8.01
CA VAL A 182 -28.11 -11.92 8.21
C VAL A 182 -28.45 -12.09 9.70
N VAL A 183 -27.90 -11.26 10.56
CA VAL A 183 -28.16 -11.16 12.00
C VAL A 183 -28.36 -9.70 12.38
N SER A 184 -28.97 -9.46 13.52
CA SER A 184 -29.23 -8.13 14.08
C SER A 184 -28.20 -7.75 15.15
N VAL A 185 -28.03 -6.45 15.39
CA VAL A 185 -27.20 -5.98 16.51
C VAL A 185 -27.83 -6.43 17.83
N GLY A 186 -27.03 -7.07 18.68
CA GLY A 186 -27.48 -7.63 19.96
C GLY A 186 -27.76 -9.15 19.92
N ASP A 187 -27.77 -9.75 18.74
CA ASP A 187 -27.93 -11.21 18.64
C ASP A 187 -26.70 -11.94 19.21
N THR A 188 -26.98 -13.07 19.86
CA THR A 188 -25.92 -13.99 20.28
C THR A 188 -25.49 -14.85 19.09
N VAL A 189 -24.21 -14.86 18.80
CA VAL A 189 -23.62 -15.59 17.67
C VAL A 189 -22.60 -16.61 18.15
N THR A 190 -22.48 -17.72 17.42
CA THR A 190 -21.49 -18.75 17.70
C THR A 190 -20.33 -18.67 16.70
N ARG A 191 -19.14 -19.16 17.10
CA ARG A 191 -17.97 -19.18 16.22
C ARG A 191 -18.27 -19.97 14.94
N GLY A 192 -17.96 -19.36 13.79
CA GLY A 192 -18.24 -19.94 12.47
C GLY A 192 -19.66 -19.68 11.94
N GLN A 193 -20.53 -19.00 12.70
CA GLN A 193 -21.86 -18.63 12.23
C GLN A 193 -21.77 -17.57 11.13
N LEU A 194 -22.61 -17.68 10.11
CA LEU A 194 -22.74 -16.68 9.05
C LEU A 194 -23.34 -15.39 9.62
N ILE A 195 -22.64 -14.27 9.45
CA ILE A 195 -23.04 -12.94 9.92
C ILE A 195 -23.50 -12.05 8.77
N GLY A 196 -22.83 -12.17 7.61
CA GLY A 196 -23.17 -11.40 6.42
C GLY A 196 -23.03 -12.21 5.16
N ASP A 197 -23.98 -12.07 4.26
CA ASP A 197 -24.00 -12.77 2.97
C ASP A 197 -23.69 -11.79 1.82
N ILE A 198 -23.34 -12.35 0.67
CA ILE A 198 -23.03 -11.58 -0.54
C ILE A 198 -24.34 -11.02 -1.10
N PRO A 199 -24.43 -9.69 -1.38
CA PRO A 199 -25.57 -9.11 -2.06
C PRO A 199 -25.77 -9.75 -3.44
N GLU A 200 -27.03 -10.01 -3.81
CA GLU A 200 -27.38 -10.64 -5.07
C GLU A 200 -26.76 -9.90 -6.28
N GLY A 201 -26.19 -10.64 -7.20
CA GLY A 201 -25.58 -10.11 -8.42
C GLY A 201 -24.30 -9.29 -8.23
N LYS A 202 -23.73 -9.23 -7.01
CA LYS A 202 -22.52 -8.45 -6.73
C LYS A 202 -21.33 -9.36 -6.39
N LEU A 203 -20.12 -8.85 -6.69
CA LEU A 203 -18.89 -9.47 -6.21
C LEU A 203 -18.72 -9.15 -4.72
N GLY A 204 -18.48 -10.17 -3.91
CA GLY A 204 -18.30 -10.01 -2.47
C GLY A 204 -17.78 -11.28 -1.82
N ALA A 205 -17.73 -11.30 -0.49
CA ALA A 205 -17.38 -12.48 0.30
C ALA A 205 -18.28 -12.60 1.54
N LYS A 206 -18.63 -13.82 1.92
CA LYS A 206 -19.37 -14.10 3.15
C LYS A 206 -18.54 -13.75 4.39
N ILE A 207 -19.21 -13.28 5.43
CA ILE A 207 -18.60 -12.92 6.72
C ILE A 207 -19.15 -13.83 7.80
N PHE A 208 -18.26 -14.40 8.59
CA PHE A 208 -18.56 -15.33 9.67
C PHE A 208 -18.08 -14.75 11.00
N ALA A 209 -18.72 -15.14 12.09
CA ALA A 209 -18.21 -14.92 13.44
C ALA A 209 -16.94 -15.75 13.66
N SER A 210 -15.85 -15.13 14.12
CA SER A 210 -14.54 -15.76 14.32
C SER A 210 -14.17 -15.83 15.80
#